data_26b2b16e322305b42740fbedd2767a49
#
_entry.id   26b2b16e322305b42740fbedd2767a49
#
_cell.length_a   1.000
_cell.length_b   1.000
_cell.length_c   1.000
_cell.angle_alpha   90.00
_cell.angle_beta   90.00
_cell.angle_gamma   90.00
#
_symmetry.space_group_name_H-M   'P 1'
#
loop_
_entity.id
_entity.type
_entity.pdbx_description
1 polymer ?
#
loop_
_entity_poly.entity_id
_entity_poly.type
_entity_poly.pdbx_seq_one_letter_code
_entity_poly.pdbx_strand_id
1 'polypeptide(L)'
;LFTYLNPIFTYGFEAFHHDAAAAGADGILLLDLPPDEAALNKDLAIGAGLKHIRLIAPTTPPERVKILAQSSEGFIYLLSRTGVTGSHGAPSANIGAQVAAIREFTDTPICVGFGITTPEQAAEVAQSADGVIVGSAIVKQVELHPDNAAQAVRDFTAPLIAAAKCVPAVSAAD
;
A
#
# COMPACT_ATOMS: atom_id res chain seq x y z
N LEU A 1 8.33 5.17 -0.46
CA LEU A 1 8.32 5.45 -1.91
C LEU A 1 7.57 4.35 -2.65
N PHE A 2 6.81 4.73 -3.69
CA PHE A 2 6.07 3.80 -4.54
C PHE A 2 6.43 4.09 -6.00
N THR A 3 7.06 3.13 -6.68
CA THR A 3 7.60 3.33 -8.04
C THR A 3 7.70 2.01 -8.80
N TYR A 4 8.12 2.12 -10.06
CA TYR A 4 8.50 1.01 -10.92
C TYR A 4 9.99 0.73 -10.84
N LEU A 5 10.40 -0.44 -11.31
CA LEU A 5 11.80 -0.87 -11.32
C LEU A 5 12.67 0.00 -12.24
N ASN A 6 12.17 0.34 -13.44
CA ASN A 6 12.96 1.03 -14.46
C ASN A 6 13.54 2.38 -14.01
N PRO A 7 12.81 3.27 -13.31
CA PRO A 7 13.41 4.49 -12.74
C PRO A 7 14.59 4.20 -11.81
N ILE A 8 14.50 3.19 -10.96
CA ILE A 8 15.57 2.81 -10.03
C ILE A 8 16.76 2.22 -10.77
N PHE A 9 16.49 1.35 -11.74
CA PHE A 9 17.53 0.78 -12.58
C PHE A 9 18.33 1.86 -13.30
N THR A 10 17.65 2.86 -13.86
CA THR A 10 18.28 4.00 -14.56
C THR A 10 19.07 4.90 -13.61
N TYR A 11 18.57 5.11 -12.38
CA TYR A 11 19.25 5.91 -11.34
C TYR A 11 20.50 5.18 -10.81
N GLY A 12 20.45 3.87 -10.77
CA GLY A 12 21.40 2.98 -10.11
C GLY A 12 20.91 2.55 -8.73
N PHE A 13 20.85 1.23 -8.51
CA PHE A 13 20.23 0.67 -7.30
C PHE A 13 20.83 1.19 -5.99
N GLU A 14 22.16 1.15 -5.86
CA GLU A 14 22.84 1.59 -4.62
C GLU A 14 22.63 3.09 -4.38
N ALA A 15 22.84 3.91 -5.41
CA ALA A 15 22.65 5.35 -5.33
C ALA A 15 21.23 5.71 -4.93
N PHE A 16 20.23 5.06 -5.56
CA PHE A 16 18.83 5.31 -5.28
C PHE A 16 18.47 5.00 -3.82
N HIS A 17 18.90 3.84 -3.29
CA HIS A 17 18.55 3.45 -1.92
C HIS A 17 19.24 4.35 -0.89
N HIS A 18 20.50 4.70 -1.13
CA HIS A 18 21.23 5.66 -0.29
C HIS A 18 20.53 7.03 -0.26
N ASP A 19 20.21 7.59 -1.42
CA ASP A 19 19.62 8.93 -1.51
C ASP A 19 18.18 8.95 -1.01
N ALA A 20 17.41 7.87 -1.22
CA ALA A 20 16.07 7.71 -0.67
C ALA A 20 16.10 7.72 0.86
N ALA A 21 17.01 6.97 1.48
CA ALA A 21 17.18 6.95 2.93
C ALA A 21 17.65 8.32 3.46
N ALA A 22 18.61 8.95 2.80
CA ALA A 22 19.10 10.29 3.16
C ALA A 22 18.00 11.35 3.05
N ALA A 23 17.06 11.19 2.11
CA ALA A 23 15.88 12.06 1.96
C ALA A 23 14.77 11.77 2.99
N GLY A 24 14.95 10.77 3.88
CA GLY A 24 14.00 10.44 4.95
C GLY A 24 12.89 9.47 4.53
N ALA A 25 13.09 8.67 3.49
CA ALA A 25 12.17 7.58 3.19
C ALA A 25 12.30 6.45 4.21
N ASP A 26 11.18 5.86 4.65
CA ASP A 26 11.13 4.72 5.58
C ASP A 26 11.04 3.38 4.85
N GLY A 27 10.55 3.38 3.62
CA GLY A 27 10.37 2.15 2.85
C GLY A 27 10.13 2.39 1.37
N ILE A 28 10.20 1.27 0.64
CA ILE A 28 10.05 1.24 -0.81
C ILE A 28 9.13 0.11 -1.24
N LEU A 29 8.23 0.41 -2.16
CA LEU A 29 7.39 -0.53 -2.88
C LEU A 29 7.72 -0.46 -4.37
N LEU A 30 8.21 -1.57 -4.93
CA LEU A 30 8.44 -1.75 -6.35
C LEU A 30 7.32 -2.57 -6.97
N LEU A 31 6.55 -1.93 -7.86
CA LEU A 31 5.33 -2.51 -8.40
C LEU A 31 5.58 -3.74 -9.29
N ASP A 32 6.63 -3.70 -10.07
CA ASP A 32 6.95 -4.62 -11.15
C ASP A 32 8.22 -5.48 -10.89
N LEU A 33 8.69 -5.54 -9.64
CA LEU A 33 9.82 -6.40 -9.27
C LEU A 33 9.31 -7.76 -8.77
N PRO A 34 9.55 -8.86 -9.55
CA PRO A 34 9.17 -10.21 -9.13
C PRO A 34 9.87 -10.64 -7.83
N PRO A 35 9.23 -11.43 -6.97
CA PRO A 35 9.85 -11.92 -5.72
C PRO A 35 11.18 -12.65 -5.93
N ASP A 36 11.28 -13.41 -7.02
CA ASP A 36 12.46 -14.22 -7.33
C ASP A 36 13.68 -13.35 -7.71
N GLU A 37 13.45 -12.13 -8.19
CA GLU A 37 14.48 -11.14 -8.55
C GLU A 37 14.71 -10.09 -7.45
N ALA A 38 13.92 -10.16 -6.39
CA ALA A 38 13.90 -9.13 -5.37
C ALA A 38 15.06 -9.17 -4.37
N ALA A 39 15.85 -10.25 -4.34
CA ALA A 39 16.87 -10.45 -3.32
C ALA A 39 17.90 -9.30 -3.25
N LEU A 40 18.50 -8.93 -4.40
CA LEU A 40 19.45 -7.82 -4.44
C LEU A 40 18.85 -6.50 -3.98
N ASN A 41 17.66 -6.18 -4.46
CA ASN A 41 16.98 -4.94 -4.08
C ASN A 41 16.60 -4.93 -2.58
N LYS A 42 16.22 -6.08 -2.03
CA LYS A 42 15.93 -6.24 -0.61
C LYS A 42 17.19 -5.99 0.24
N ASP A 43 18.32 -6.57 -0.14
CA ASP A 43 19.57 -6.41 0.60
C ASP A 43 20.04 -4.94 0.59
N LEU A 44 19.93 -4.26 -0.53
CA LEU A 44 20.24 -2.83 -0.66
C LEU A 44 19.28 -1.97 0.17
N ALA A 45 17.98 -2.27 0.15
CA ALA A 45 17.00 -1.56 0.97
C ALA A 45 17.29 -1.73 2.46
N ILE A 46 17.53 -2.96 2.94
CA ILE A 46 17.88 -3.25 4.32
C ILE A 46 19.19 -2.53 4.71
N GLY A 47 20.21 -2.60 3.87
CA GLY A 47 21.50 -1.92 4.10
C GLY A 47 21.38 -0.40 4.22
N ALA A 48 20.39 0.19 3.54
CA ALA A 48 20.04 1.61 3.64
C ALA A 48 19.02 1.93 4.75
N GLY A 49 18.53 0.93 5.49
CA GLY A 49 17.51 1.09 6.54
C GLY A 49 16.07 1.24 6.03
N LEU A 50 15.82 0.97 4.74
CA LEU A 50 14.50 1.04 4.14
C LEU A 50 13.72 -0.26 4.31
N LYS A 51 12.42 -0.17 4.57
CA LYS A 51 11.51 -1.31 4.59
C LYS A 51 11.10 -1.71 3.18
N HIS A 52 11.09 -3.00 2.90
CA HIS A 52 10.69 -3.52 1.60
C HIS A 52 9.22 -3.95 1.63
N ILE A 53 8.35 -3.07 1.12
CA ILE A 53 6.90 -3.26 1.11
C ILE A 53 6.52 -4.11 -0.11
N ARG A 54 5.66 -5.11 0.09
CA ARG A 54 5.16 -5.97 -0.98
C ARG A 54 3.71 -5.66 -1.33
N LEU A 55 3.40 -5.83 -2.62
CA LEU A 55 2.05 -5.71 -3.14
C LEU A 55 1.47 -7.10 -3.40
N ILE A 56 0.26 -7.34 -2.89
CA ILE A 56 -0.54 -8.54 -3.14
C ILE A 56 -1.80 -8.12 -3.89
N ALA A 57 -2.08 -8.79 -5.01
CA ALA A 57 -3.28 -8.58 -5.79
C ALA A 57 -4.30 -9.70 -5.53
N PRO A 58 -5.61 -9.48 -5.78
CA PRO A 58 -6.62 -10.53 -5.66
C PRO A 58 -6.38 -11.75 -6.55
N THR A 59 -5.60 -11.58 -7.61
CA THR A 59 -5.21 -12.63 -8.55
C THR A 59 -3.90 -13.34 -8.19
N THR A 60 -3.26 -12.95 -7.08
CA THR A 60 -2.01 -13.58 -6.63
C THR A 60 -2.27 -15.01 -6.19
N PRO A 61 -1.59 -16.03 -6.77
CA PRO A 61 -1.75 -17.41 -6.35
C PRO A 61 -1.38 -17.63 -4.88
N PRO A 62 -2.03 -18.59 -4.17
CA PRO A 62 -1.84 -18.79 -2.72
C PRO A 62 -0.38 -19.04 -2.31
N GLU A 63 0.36 -19.84 -3.08
CA GLU A 63 1.79 -20.09 -2.83
C GLU A 63 2.63 -18.82 -2.93
N ARG A 64 2.25 -17.89 -3.82
CA ARG A 64 2.92 -16.60 -3.97
C ARG A 64 2.51 -15.59 -2.89
N VAL A 65 1.26 -15.66 -2.43
CA VAL A 65 0.79 -14.89 -1.26
C VAL A 65 1.68 -15.17 -0.05
N LYS A 66 1.95 -16.44 0.24
CA LYS A 66 2.84 -16.85 1.35
C LYS A 66 4.24 -16.22 1.23
N ILE A 67 4.85 -16.31 0.05
CA ILE A 67 6.20 -15.77 -0.21
C ILE A 67 6.22 -14.25 0.00
N LEU A 68 5.23 -13.55 -0.57
CA LEU A 68 5.12 -12.10 -0.47
C LEU A 68 4.86 -11.64 0.97
N ALA A 69 3.94 -12.32 1.67
CA ALA A 69 3.60 -12.01 3.06
C ALA A 69 4.82 -12.17 3.98
N GLN A 70 5.55 -13.28 3.87
CA GLN A 70 6.73 -13.55 4.68
C GLN A 70 7.95 -12.67 4.35
N SER A 71 8.01 -12.12 3.14
CA SER A 71 9.12 -11.25 2.70
C SER A 71 8.81 -9.76 2.78
N SER A 72 7.59 -9.38 3.20
CA SER A 72 7.20 -7.99 3.35
C SER A 72 7.69 -7.40 4.67
N GLU A 73 8.05 -6.13 4.64
CA GLU A 73 8.45 -5.35 5.81
C GLU A 73 7.63 -4.06 5.89
N GLY A 74 7.48 -3.50 7.08
CA GLY A 74 6.68 -2.29 7.30
C GLY A 74 5.18 -2.55 7.19
N PHE A 75 4.67 -2.78 5.99
CA PHE A 75 3.29 -3.21 5.76
C PHE A 75 3.16 -3.98 4.44
N ILE A 76 2.04 -4.67 4.26
CA ILE A 76 1.65 -5.29 2.99
C ILE A 76 0.62 -4.39 2.31
N TYR A 77 0.84 -4.07 1.04
CA TYR A 77 -0.17 -3.39 0.23
C TYR A 77 -1.06 -4.43 -0.46
N LEU A 78 -2.29 -4.60 0.03
CA LEU A 78 -3.31 -5.43 -0.60
C LEU A 78 -4.17 -4.59 -1.55
N LEU A 79 -4.24 -4.97 -2.82
CA LEU A 79 -5.16 -4.36 -3.77
C LEU A 79 -6.58 -4.86 -3.51
N SER A 80 -7.54 -3.96 -3.37
CA SER A 80 -8.94 -4.31 -3.10
C SER A 80 -9.67 -4.86 -4.33
N ARG A 81 -9.11 -4.73 -5.53
CA ARG A 81 -9.72 -5.20 -6.79
C ARG A 81 -8.75 -5.20 -7.97
N THR A 82 -9.15 -5.89 -9.04
CA THR A 82 -8.48 -5.86 -10.35
C THR A 82 -9.09 -4.77 -11.24
N GLY A 83 -8.26 -3.98 -11.91
CA GLY A 83 -8.71 -2.95 -12.85
C GLY A 83 -7.71 -1.79 -12.96
N VAL A 84 -8.02 -0.84 -13.85
CA VAL A 84 -7.19 0.36 -14.04
C VAL A 84 -7.54 1.45 -13.03
N THR A 85 -6.56 2.27 -12.68
CA THR A 85 -6.70 3.43 -11.80
C THR A 85 -7.81 4.35 -12.31
N GLY A 86 -8.75 4.73 -11.43
CA GLY A 86 -9.85 5.65 -11.77
C GLY A 86 -11.19 5.00 -12.15
N SER A 87 -11.30 3.67 -12.19
CA SER A 87 -12.58 3.00 -12.39
C SER A 87 -13.43 3.04 -11.11
N HIS A 88 -14.60 3.68 -11.18
CA HIS A 88 -15.53 3.79 -10.06
C HIS A 88 -16.33 2.49 -9.85
N GLY A 89 -16.18 1.87 -8.70
CA GLY A 89 -16.94 0.68 -8.27
C GLY A 89 -16.65 0.39 -6.79
N ALA A 90 -17.53 -0.35 -6.11
CA ALA A 90 -17.36 -0.73 -4.71
C ALA A 90 -16.09 -1.58 -4.51
N PRO A 91 -15.44 -1.53 -3.32
CA PRO A 91 -14.40 -2.48 -2.93
C PRO A 91 -14.88 -3.93 -3.12
N SER A 92 -13.95 -4.87 -3.29
CA SER A 92 -14.31 -6.27 -3.41
C SER A 92 -15.04 -6.74 -2.14
N ALA A 93 -16.19 -7.38 -2.30
CA ALA A 93 -16.96 -7.97 -1.20
C ALA A 93 -16.18 -9.03 -0.38
N ASN A 94 -14.94 -9.31 -0.72
CA ASN A 94 -14.11 -10.36 -0.13
C ASN A 94 -12.80 -9.85 0.51
N ILE A 95 -12.71 -8.56 0.87
CA ILE A 95 -11.49 -8.00 1.46
C ILE A 95 -11.16 -8.73 2.78
N GLY A 96 -12.13 -8.96 3.64
CA GLY A 96 -11.93 -9.64 4.92
C GLY A 96 -11.33 -11.04 4.77
N ALA A 97 -11.81 -11.83 3.81
CA ALA A 97 -11.26 -13.16 3.55
C ALA A 97 -9.84 -13.12 2.97
N GLN A 98 -9.53 -12.13 2.14
CA GLN A 98 -8.17 -11.94 1.61
C GLN A 98 -7.20 -11.52 2.71
N VAL A 99 -7.60 -10.60 3.58
CA VAL A 99 -6.81 -10.21 4.75
C VAL A 99 -6.58 -11.39 5.68
N ALA A 100 -7.62 -12.18 6.00
CA ALA A 100 -7.51 -13.37 6.82
C ALA A 100 -6.52 -14.40 6.24
N ALA A 101 -6.60 -14.66 4.93
CA ALA A 101 -5.68 -15.57 4.25
C ALA A 101 -4.20 -15.10 4.28
N ILE A 102 -3.95 -13.79 4.24
CA ILE A 102 -2.59 -13.23 4.37
C ILE A 102 -2.11 -13.35 5.82
N ARG A 103 -3.00 -13.12 6.79
CA ARG A 103 -2.71 -13.23 8.23
C ARG A 103 -2.23 -14.61 8.66
N GLU A 104 -2.59 -15.68 7.93
CA GLU A 104 -2.06 -17.02 8.19
C GLU A 104 -0.54 -17.11 8.08
N PHE A 105 0.11 -16.16 7.40
CA PHE A 105 1.54 -16.21 7.07
C PHE A 105 2.37 -15.10 7.73
N THR A 106 1.75 -14.08 8.33
CA THR A 106 2.49 -12.93 8.87
C THR A 106 1.66 -12.05 9.80
N ASP A 107 2.34 -11.43 10.76
CA ASP A 107 1.79 -10.37 11.63
C ASP A 107 2.04 -8.95 11.06
N THR A 108 2.69 -8.85 9.90
CA THR A 108 2.97 -7.57 9.24
C THR A 108 1.64 -6.85 8.94
N PRO A 109 1.49 -5.54 9.29
CA PRO A 109 0.28 -4.79 9.01
C PRO A 109 -0.16 -4.87 7.55
N ILE A 110 -1.46 -5.04 7.32
CA ILE A 110 -2.04 -5.12 5.97
C ILE A 110 -2.82 -3.84 5.71
N CYS A 111 -2.37 -3.07 4.73
CA CYS A 111 -3.02 -1.86 4.26
C CYS A 111 -3.70 -2.11 2.93
N VAL A 112 -4.99 -1.81 2.86
CA VAL A 112 -5.80 -2.06 1.67
C VAL A 112 -6.03 -0.78 0.90
N GLY A 113 -5.86 -0.83 -0.40
CA GLY A 113 -6.04 0.31 -1.29
C GLY A 113 -6.58 -0.09 -2.65
N PHE A 114 -6.79 0.92 -3.47
CA PHE A 114 -7.29 0.91 -4.83
C PHE A 114 -8.78 1.24 -4.96
N GLY A 115 -9.03 2.46 -5.46
CA GLY A 115 -10.38 2.94 -5.76
C GLY A 115 -11.19 3.46 -4.56
N ILE A 116 -10.56 3.66 -3.40
CA ILE A 116 -11.20 4.25 -2.23
C ILE A 116 -11.29 5.76 -2.42
N THR A 117 -12.51 6.28 -2.37
CA THR A 117 -12.83 7.69 -2.64
C THR A 117 -13.78 8.32 -1.63
N THR A 118 -14.48 7.50 -0.81
CA THR A 118 -15.48 7.99 0.15
C THR A 118 -15.17 7.53 1.58
N PRO A 119 -15.67 8.26 2.59
CA PRO A 119 -15.54 7.86 4.00
C PRO A 119 -16.14 6.47 4.30
N GLU A 120 -17.26 6.13 3.66
CA GLU A 120 -17.94 4.84 3.84
C GLU A 120 -17.06 3.69 3.35
N GLN A 121 -16.41 3.86 2.18
CA GLN A 121 -15.45 2.87 1.67
C GLN A 121 -14.23 2.74 2.57
N ALA A 122 -13.74 3.85 3.12
CA ALA A 122 -12.63 3.83 4.07
C ALA A 122 -13.00 3.09 5.37
N ALA A 123 -14.20 3.32 5.90
CA ALA A 123 -14.73 2.62 7.07
C ALA A 123 -14.91 1.11 6.80
N GLU A 124 -15.47 0.73 5.65
CA GLU A 124 -15.65 -0.67 5.24
C GLU A 124 -14.31 -1.42 5.21
N VAL A 125 -13.30 -0.84 4.59
CA VAL A 125 -11.95 -1.44 4.52
C VAL A 125 -11.33 -1.55 5.90
N ALA A 126 -11.45 -0.53 6.73
CA ALA A 126 -10.88 -0.49 8.07
C ALA A 126 -11.49 -1.54 9.03
N GLN A 127 -12.65 -2.14 8.71
CA GLN A 127 -13.22 -3.25 9.47
C GLN A 127 -12.39 -4.53 9.41
N SER A 128 -11.56 -4.68 8.39
CA SER A 128 -10.82 -5.93 8.15
C SER A 128 -9.31 -5.72 8.02
N ALA A 129 -8.86 -4.49 7.75
CA ALA A 129 -7.46 -4.17 7.48
C ALA A 129 -6.88 -3.22 8.54
N ASP A 130 -5.57 -3.23 8.71
CA ASP A 130 -4.86 -2.35 9.65
C ASP A 130 -4.74 -0.91 9.14
N GLY A 131 -4.88 -0.72 7.82
CA GLY A 131 -4.78 0.59 7.20
C GLY A 131 -5.50 0.69 5.87
N VAL A 132 -5.77 1.94 5.49
CA VAL A 132 -6.44 2.30 4.24
C VAL A 132 -5.49 3.14 3.39
N ILE A 133 -5.32 2.78 2.12
CA ILE A 133 -4.48 3.52 1.17
C ILE A 133 -5.36 4.26 0.17
N VAL A 134 -5.23 5.58 0.13
CA VAL A 134 -5.95 6.46 -0.79
C VAL A 134 -4.93 7.22 -1.63
N GLY A 135 -4.94 7.04 -2.94
CA GLY A 135 -3.98 7.64 -3.86
C GLY A 135 -4.66 8.60 -4.85
N SER A 136 -5.17 8.07 -5.96
CA SER A 136 -5.68 8.85 -7.09
C SER A 136 -6.75 9.88 -6.71
N ALA A 137 -7.58 9.60 -5.71
CA ALA A 137 -8.58 10.54 -5.23
C ALA A 137 -7.97 11.79 -4.58
N ILE A 138 -6.84 11.64 -3.88
CA ILE A 138 -6.09 12.77 -3.31
C ILE A 138 -5.39 13.56 -4.42
N VAL A 139 -4.74 12.86 -5.36
CA VAL A 139 -4.10 13.51 -6.52
C VAL A 139 -5.12 14.33 -7.32
N LYS A 140 -6.35 13.83 -7.44
CA LYS A 140 -7.45 14.54 -8.10
C LYS A 140 -7.80 15.87 -7.40
N GLN A 141 -7.69 15.94 -6.06
CA GLN A 141 -7.91 17.22 -5.35
C GLN A 141 -6.83 18.24 -5.70
N VAL A 142 -5.58 17.81 -5.85
CA VAL A 142 -4.49 18.70 -6.28
C VAL A 142 -4.73 19.23 -7.68
N GLU A 143 -5.17 18.36 -8.62
CA GLU A 143 -5.48 18.74 -10.00
C GLU A 143 -6.65 19.75 -10.07
N LEU A 144 -7.70 19.53 -9.28
CA LEU A 144 -8.91 20.38 -9.30
C LEU A 144 -8.70 21.72 -8.58
N HIS A 145 -7.75 21.83 -7.67
CA HIS A 145 -7.54 22.99 -6.82
C HIS A 145 -6.06 23.43 -6.80
N PRO A 146 -5.44 23.76 -7.95
CA PRO A 146 -4.01 24.05 -8.04
C PRO A 146 -3.57 25.20 -7.15
N ASP A 147 -4.42 26.24 -7.00
CA ASP A 147 -4.11 27.42 -6.20
C ASP A 147 -4.29 27.21 -4.68
N ASN A 148 -4.99 26.15 -4.27
CA ASN A 148 -5.28 25.84 -2.86
C ASN A 148 -5.23 24.35 -2.56
N ALA A 149 -4.33 23.63 -3.21
CA ALA A 149 -4.24 22.17 -3.17
C ALA A 149 -4.10 21.62 -1.75
N ALA A 150 -3.28 22.26 -0.91
CA ALA A 150 -3.05 21.80 0.46
C ALA A 150 -4.33 21.81 1.32
N GLN A 151 -5.16 22.84 1.20
CA GLN A 151 -6.42 22.90 1.92
C GLN A 151 -7.44 21.91 1.35
N ALA A 152 -7.57 21.83 0.03
CA ALA A 152 -8.47 20.88 -0.63
C ALA A 152 -8.15 19.43 -0.25
N VAL A 153 -6.88 19.05 -0.23
CA VAL A 153 -6.44 17.71 0.23
C VAL A 153 -6.78 17.50 1.70
N ARG A 154 -6.56 18.49 2.56
CA ARG A 154 -6.92 18.42 3.98
C ARG A 154 -8.41 18.19 4.18
N ASP A 155 -9.24 18.97 3.52
CA ASP A 155 -10.72 18.90 3.62
C ASP A 155 -11.25 17.58 3.07
N PHE A 156 -10.65 17.07 2.01
CA PHE A 156 -10.98 15.76 1.44
C PHE A 156 -10.56 14.60 2.34
N THR A 157 -9.37 14.66 2.92
CA THR A 157 -8.83 13.52 3.70
C THR A 157 -9.36 13.44 5.13
N ALA A 158 -9.73 14.56 5.75
CA ALA A 158 -10.21 14.58 7.13
C ALA A 158 -11.39 13.64 7.39
N PRO A 159 -12.48 13.63 6.59
CA PRO A 159 -13.58 12.69 6.79
C PRO A 159 -13.19 11.23 6.53
N LEU A 160 -12.28 10.95 5.59
CA LEU A 160 -11.76 9.60 5.32
C LEU A 160 -11.00 9.06 6.54
N ILE A 161 -10.13 9.90 7.13
CA ILE A 161 -9.37 9.56 8.33
C ILE A 161 -10.31 9.33 9.53
N ALA A 162 -11.31 10.19 9.72
CA ALA A 162 -12.28 10.06 10.78
C ALA A 162 -13.06 8.73 10.67
N ALA A 163 -13.53 8.40 9.47
CA ALA A 163 -14.27 7.18 9.20
C ALA A 163 -13.43 5.91 9.44
N ALA A 164 -12.18 5.89 8.97
CA ALA A 164 -11.29 4.75 9.19
C ALA A 164 -10.92 4.54 10.67
N LYS A 165 -10.76 5.62 11.46
CA LYS A 165 -10.42 5.55 12.89
C LYS A 165 -11.62 5.20 13.80
N CYS A 166 -12.84 5.40 13.35
CA CYS A 166 -14.05 5.05 14.12
C CYS A 166 -14.34 3.55 14.18
N VAL A 167 -13.63 2.75 13.39
CA VAL A 167 -13.73 1.28 13.41
C VAL A 167 -12.85 0.75 14.55
N PRO A 168 -13.35 -0.16 15.44
CA PRO A 168 -12.51 -0.80 16.45
C PRO A 168 -11.33 -1.51 15.75
N ALA A 169 -10.14 -1.40 16.36
CA ALA A 169 -8.97 -2.13 15.86
C ALA A 169 -9.32 -3.63 15.77
N VAL A 170 -8.94 -4.28 14.66
CA VAL A 170 -9.08 -5.72 14.51
C VAL A 170 -8.22 -6.35 15.61
N SER A 171 -8.86 -6.91 16.66
CA SER A 171 -8.11 -7.64 17.68
C SER A 171 -7.50 -8.86 17.02
N ALA A 172 -6.18 -9.04 17.16
CA ALA A 172 -5.58 -10.33 16.88
C ALA A 172 -6.37 -11.36 17.70
N ALA A 173 -6.99 -12.32 17.02
CA ALA A 173 -7.70 -13.39 17.68
C ALA A 173 -6.70 -14.16 18.54
N ASP A 174 -7.03 -14.32 19.82
CA ASP A 174 -6.32 -15.15 20.80
C ASP A 174 -6.17 -16.59 20.32
#